data_862eabc71bf896e79289560dd54aafb0
#
_entry.id   862eabc71bf896e79289560dd54aafb0
#
_cell.length_a   1.000
_cell.length_b   1.000
_cell.length_c   1.000
_cell.angle_alpha   90.00
_cell.angle_beta   90.00
_cell.angle_gamma   90.00
#
_symmetry.space_group_name_H-M   'P 1'
#
loop_
_entity.id
_entity.type
_entity.pdbx_description
1 polymer ?
#
loop_
_entity_poly.entity_id
_entity_poly.type
_entity_poly.pdbx_seq_one_letter_code
_entity_poly.pdbx_strand_id
1 'polypeptide(L)'
;AINIYPLVYAVKMSFTNFYANKIGREPQFVGLKNYIKVLNKEAIWEKMQVTASFMFWTLLLQAVIGLGLALLLNRKFKGNELLTTLIVLPMMLSPAVVGVFWTYLYNPQVGLFNYVVNFFYDFGSFDMIGSSELAPWSIVIVDTWMWTPFTMLICLAGLRSVPNYLYEAAEVDRASKWQQFIYITLPSVLPFLLLALLFRGIENFKMFDMVVELKSVGPGSATELASINLKREAFEKWKTGYSSAFAVILFVTIFGFGNVYVLSLIHI
;
A
#
# COMPACT_ATOMS: atom_id res chain seq x y z
N ALA A 1 -13.17 -22.18 5.20
CA ALA A 1 -12.56 -23.51 4.98
C ALA A 1 -11.51 -23.49 3.86
N ILE A 2 -11.77 -22.80 2.73
CA ILE A 2 -10.92 -22.83 1.52
C ILE A 2 -9.49 -22.29 1.79
N ASN A 3 -9.33 -21.26 2.61
CA ASN A 3 -8.05 -20.62 2.87
C ASN A 3 -7.21 -21.28 3.98
N ILE A 4 -7.81 -22.15 4.79
CA ILE A 4 -7.11 -22.79 5.91
C ILE A 4 -6.14 -23.87 5.40
N TYR A 5 -6.56 -24.68 4.42
CA TYR A 5 -5.72 -25.74 3.88
C TYR A 5 -4.40 -25.24 3.29
N PRO A 6 -4.38 -24.20 2.40
CA PRO A 6 -3.12 -23.65 1.90
C PRO A 6 -2.22 -23.07 2.99
N LEU A 7 -2.80 -22.44 4.02
CA LEU A 7 -2.04 -21.92 5.15
C LEU A 7 -1.35 -23.04 5.94
N VAL A 8 -2.10 -24.08 6.31
CA VAL A 8 -1.55 -25.26 7.02
C VAL A 8 -0.48 -25.96 6.16
N TYR A 9 -0.74 -26.08 4.86
CA TYR A 9 0.24 -26.64 3.93
C TYR A 9 1.52 -25.80 3.86
N ALA A 10 1.41 -24.48 3.75
CA ALA A 10 2.57 -23.58 3.76
C ALA A 10 3.36 -23.69 5.08
N VAL A 11 2.68 -23.72 6.22
CA VAL A 11 3.32 -23.92 7.52
C VAL A 11 4.04 -25.28 7.57
N LYS A 12 3.41 -26.38 7.10
CA LYS A 12 4.07 -27.68 7.03
C LYS A 12 5.31 -27.66 6.12
N MET A 13 5.21 -27.07 4.93
CA MET A 13 6.32 -27.01 3.97
C MET A 13 7.46 -26.13 4.48
N SER A 14 7.21 -25.13 5.31
CA SER A 14 8.24 -24.23 5.86
C SER A 14 9.31 -24.96 6.69
N PHE A 15 8.99 -26.10 7.27
CA PHE A 15 9.90 -26.95 8.04
C PHE A 15 10.64 -28.00 7.18
N THR A 16 10.48 -27.95 5.84
CA THR A 16 11.08 -28.94 4.93
C THR A 16 12.07 -28.30 3.95
N ASN A 17 12.97 -29.14 3.39
CA ASN A 17 13.90 -28.74 2.34
C ASN A 17 13.32 -28.95 0.93
N PHE A 18 12.00 -28.82 0.77
CA PHE A 18 11.33 -29.15 -0.48
C PHE A 18 11.56 -28.11 -1.59
N TYR A 19 11.78 -28.67 -2.79
CA TYR A 19 11.88 -27.92 -4.06
C TYR A 19 10.89 -28.53 -5.05
N ALA A 20 9.92 -27.75 -5.52
CA ALA A 20 8.84 -28.26 -6.37
C ALA A 20 9.31 -28.70 -7.77
N ASN A 21 10.47 -28.24 -8.25
CA ASN A 21 11.04 -28.63 -9.53
C ASN A 21 11.90 -29.90 -9.48
N LYS A 22 12.08 -30.52 -8.31
CA LYS A 22 12.85 -31.77 -8.16
C LYS A 22 11.93 -32.96 -8.10
N ILE A 23 11.62 -33.53 -9.27
CA ILE A 23 10.75 -34.71 -9.40
C ILE A 23 11.35 -35.90 -8.63
N GLY A 24 10.51 -36.63 -7.88
CA GLY A 24 10.91 -37.81 -7.11
C GLY A 24 11.63 -37.56 -5.78
N ARG A 25 11.81 -36.29 -5.40
CA ARG A 25 12.40 -35.94 -4.11
C ARG A 25 11.32 -35.65 -3.07
N GLU A 26 11.23 -36.49 -2.06
CA GLU A 26 10.31 -36.25 -0.95
C GLU A 26 10.76 -35.08 -0.05
N PRO A 27 9.81 -34.34 0.55
CA PRO A 27 10.11 -33.30 1.52
C PRO A 27 10.78 -33.90 2.76
N GLN A 28 12.01 -33.51 3.05
CA GLN A 28 12.70 -33.92 4.28
C GLN A 28 12.56 -32.82 5.32
N PHE A 29 12.27 -33.24 6.55
CA PHE A 29 12.15 -32.34 7.67
C PHE A 29 13.51 -31.73 8.06
N VAL A 30 13.60 -30.41 8.16
CA VAL A 30 14.82 -29.66 8.49
C VAL A 30 14.65 -28.72 9.69
N GLY A 31 13.54 -28.82 10.38
CA GLY A 31 13.23 -27.96 11.53
C GLY A 31 13.22 -26.46 11.16
N LEU A 32 13.78 -25.63 11.98
CA LEU A 32 13.83 -24.17 11.83
C LEU A 32 14.90 -23.66 10.87
N LYS A 33 15.60 -24.51 10.14
CA LYS A 33 16.74 -24.12 9.28
C LYS A 33 16.36 -23.10 8.22
N ASN A 34 15.14 -23.18 7.66
CA ASN A 34 14.66 -22.19 6.68
C ASN A 34 14.41 -20.82 7.31
N TYR A 35 13.83 -20.78 8.50
CA TYR A 35 13.60 -19.55 9.25
C TYR A 35 14.89 -18.83 9.58
N ILE A 36 15.88 -19.57 10.08
CA ILE A 36 17.23 -19.04 10.38
C ILE A 36 17.87 -18.48 9.10
N LYS A 37 17.74 -19.19 7.96
CA LYS A 37 18.26 -18.71 6.68
C LYS A 37 17.58 -17.44 6.19
N VAL A 38 16.26 -17.30 6.38
CA VAL A 38 15.52 -16.09 6.00
C VAL A 38 15.96 -14.92 6.87
N LEU A 39 15.98 -15.11 8.20
CA LEU A 39 16.29 -14.02 9.14
C LEU A 39 17.74 -13.55 9.06
N ASN A 40 18.69 -14.44 8.74
CA ASN A 40 20.11 -14.09 8.61
C ASN A 40 20.51 -13.56 7.22
N LYS A 41 19.58 -13.51 6.26
CA LYS A 41 19.85 -13.06 4.91
C LYS A 41 19.64 -11.56 4.80
N GLU A 42 20.72 -10.78 4.71
CA GLU A 42 20.70 -9.31 4.60
C GLU A 42 19.78 -8.81 3.48
N ALA A 43 19.82 -9.44 2.31
CA ALA A 43 18.95 -9.11 1.18
C ALA A 43 17.43 -9.20 1.50
N ILE A 44 17.01 -9.97 2.49
CA ILE A 44 15.61 -10.00 2.94
C ILE A 44 15.27 -8.72 3.72
N TRP A 45 16.16 -8.30 4.60
CA TRP A 45 15.97 -7.06 5.36
C TRP A 45 15.95 -5.82 4.49
N GLU A 46 16.78 -5.77 3.44
CA GLU A 46 16.70 -4.72 2.42
C GLU A 46 15.29 -4.66 1.78
N LYS A 47 14.71 -5.81 1.40
CA LYS A 47 13.36 -5.86 0.82
C LYS A 47 12.27 -5.48 1.84
N MET A 48 12.45 -5.85 3.09
CA MET A 48 11.56 -5.43 4.17
C MET A 48 11.63 -3.91 4.38
N GLN A 49 12.83 -3.31 4.33
CA GLN A 49 13.00 -1.85 4.42
C GLN A 49 12.35 -1.12 3.23
N VAL A 50 12.54 -1.61 2.01
CA VAL A 50 11.87 -1.06 0.81
C VAL A 50 10.36 -1.13 0.97
N THR A 51 9.83 -2.27 1.44
CA THR A 51 8.39 -2.43 1.69
C THR A 51 7.89 -1.49 2.78
N ALA A 52 8.61 -1.36 3.89
CA ALA A 52 8.24 -0.45 4.98
C ALA A 52 8.27 1.03 4.55
N SER A 53 9.29 1.43 3.78
CA SER A 53 9.39 2.78 3.21
C SER A 53 8.23 3.06 2.24
N PHE A 54 7.95 2.14 1.34
CA PHE A 54 6.80 2.23 0.42
C PHE A 54 5.48 2.40 1.20
N MET A 55 5.22 1.54 2.19
CA MET A 55 4.02 1.62 3.03
C MET A 55 3.93 2.95 3.76
N PHE A 56 5.01 3.41 4.37
CA PHE A 56 5.02 4.66 5.13
C PHE A 56 4.62 5.85 4.26
N TRP A 57 5.26 6.01 3.11
CA TRP A 57 5.00 7.15 2.23
C TRP A 57 3.63 7.09 1.57
N THR A 58 3.19 5.91 1.12
CA THR A 58 1.85 5.77 0.53
C THR A 58 0.75 6.03 1.55
N LEU A 59 0.85 5.47 2.75
CA LEU A 59 -0.16 5.67 3.80
C LEU A 59 -0.20 7.14 4.26
N LEU A 60 0.96 7.78 4.40
CA LEU A 60 1.05 9.20 4.76
C LEU A 60 0.37 10.08 3.70
N LEU A 61 0.71 9.90 2.44
CA LEU A 61 0.13 10.67 1.34
C LEU A 61 -1.38 10.40 1.19
N GLN A 62 -1.81 9.15 1.28
CA GLN A 62 -3.23 8.78 1.24
C GLN A 62 -4.02 9.36 2.43
N ALA A 63 -3.41 9.41 3.62
CA ALA A 63 -4.03 10.05 4.78
C ALA A 63 -4.24 11.55 4.56
N VAL A 64 -3.20 12.25 4.14
CA VAL A 64 -3.24 13.72 3.96
C VAL A 64 -4.16 14.10 2.80
N ILE A 65 -3.94 13.50 1.63
CA ILE A 65 -4.70 13.84 0.42
C ILE A 65 -6.14 13.33 0.55
N GLY A 66 -6.34 12.10 1.04
CA GLY A 66 -7.66 11.50 1.21
C GLY A 66 -8.54 12.28 2.20
N LEU A 67 -7.98 12.65 3.36
CA LEU A 67 -8.69 13.51 4.31
C LEU A 67 -8.97 14.90 3.73
N GLY A 68 -7.98 15.51 3.05
CA GLY A 68 -8.15 16.80 2.38
C GLY A 68 -9.28 16.79 1.34
N LEU A 69 -9.32 15.76 0.49
CA LEU A 69 -10.41 15.57 -0.49
C LEU A 69 -11.75 15.31 0.18
N ALA A 70 -11.79 14.52 1.26
CA ALA A 70 -13.01 14.28 2.03
C ALA A 70 -13.58 15.58 2.63
N LEU A 71 -12.72 16.43 3.19
CA LEU A 71 -13.11 17.75 3.71
C LEU A 71 -13.65 18.67 2.61
N LEU A 72 -13.02 18.64 1.42
CA LEU A 72 -13.49 19.40 0.26
C LEU A 72 -14.86 18.93 -0.19
N LEU A 73 -15.04 17.62 -0.37
CA LEU A 73 -16.27 16.99 -0.87
C LEU A 73 -17.40 16.92 0.16
N ASN A 74 -17.10 17.15 1.43
CA ASN A 74 -18.11 17.30 2.46
C ASN A 74 -18.89 18.63 2.33
N ARG A 75 -18.36 19.60 1.59
CA ARG A 75 -19.02 20.87 1.31
C ARG A 75 -20.07 20.68 0.21
N LYS A 76 -21.22 21.36 0.34
CA LYS A 76 -22.27 21.38 -0.70
C LYS A 76 -21.89 22.40 -1.78
N PHE A 77 -21.57 21.93 -2.98
CA PHE A 77 -21.33 22.75 -4.15
C PHE A 77 -21.82 22.05 -5.44
N LYS A 78 -22.09 22.83 -6.48
CA LYS A 78 -22.53 22.27 -7.79
C LYS A 78 -21.40 21.44 -8.40
N GLY A 79 -21.71 20.21 -8.82
CA GLY A 79 -20.71 19.29 -9.41
C GLY A 79 -19.99 18.39 -8.41
N ASN A 80 -20.31 18.44 -7.11
CA ASN A 80 -19.71 17.58 -6.08
C ASN A 80 -19.78 16.08 -6.46
N GLU A 81 -20.96 15.62 -6.92
CA GLU A 81 -21.16 14.22 -7.31
C GLU A 81 -20.31 13.82 -8.52
N LEU A 82 -20.24 14.67 -9.53
CA LEU A 82 -19.40 14.43 -10.70
C LEU A 82 -17.91 14.38 -10.30
N LEU A 83 -17.45 15.33 -9.48
CA LEU A 83 -16.06 15.35 -9.01
C LEU A 83 -15.74 14.11 -8.16
N THR A 84 -16.66 13.70 -7.28
CA THR A 84 -16.52 12.46 -6.51
C THR A 84 -16.38 11.25 -7.42
N THR A 85 -17.23 11.14 -8.44
CA THR A 85 -17.18 10.04 -9.42
C THR A 85 -15.84 10.01 -10.16
N LEU A 86 -15.35 11.16 -10.62
CA LEU A 86 -14.07 11.26 -11.33
C LEU A 86 -12.88 10.87 -10.43
N ILE A 87 -12.89 11.29 -9.16
CA ILE A 87 -11.84 10.93 -8.21
C ILE A 87 -11.85 9.43 -7.91
N VAL A 88 -13.02 8.77 -7.91
CA VAL A 88 -13.16 7.34 -7.59
C VAL A 88 -12.73 6.43 -8.76
N LEU A 89 -12.73 6.91 -10.02
CA LEU A 89 -12.40 6.10 -11.19
C LEU A 89 -11.09 5.30 -11.09
N PRO A 90 -9.97 5.86 -10.61
CA PRO A 90 -8.71 5.11 -10.54
C PRO A 90 -8.81 3.80 -9.77
N MET A 91 -9.50 3.78 -8.63
CA MET A 91 -9.61 2.59 -7.78
C MET A 91 -10.50 1.49 -8.38
N MET A 92 -11.26 1.78 -9.44
CA MET A 92 -12.08 0.79 -10.16
C MET A 92 -11.26 -0.01 -11.18
N LEU A 93 -10.04 0.43 -11.48
CA LEU A 93 -9.15 -0.25 -12.41
C LEU A 93 -8.41 -1.40 -11.71
N SER A 94 -8.03 -2.44 -12.50
CA SER A 94 -7.14 -3.48 -11.99
C SER A 94 -5.74 -2.92 -11.72
N PRO A 95 -5.10 -3.27 -10.59
CA PRO A 95 -3.74 -2.83 -10.28
C PRO A 95 -2.71 -3.14 -11.39
N ALA A 96 -2.81 -4.30 -12.03
CA ALA A 96 -1.94 -4.66 -13.15
C ALA A 96 -2.13 -3.70 -14.35
N VAL A 97 -3.37 -3.38 -14.72
CA VAL A 97 -3.66 -2.43 -15.81
C VAL A 97 -3.13 -1.05 -15.47
N VAL A 98 -3.27 -0.61 -14.22
CA VAL A 98 -2.70 0.66 -13.74
C VAL A 98 -1.17 0.65 -13.88
N GLY A 99 -0.50 -0.44 -13.48
CA GLY A 99 0.96 -0.58 -13.63
C GLY A 99 1.41 -0.40 -15.08
N VAL A 100 0.78 -1.11 -16.01
CA VAL A 100 1.07 -0.98 -17.46
C VAL A 100 0.79 0.44 -17.96
N PHE A 101 -0.35 1.02 -17.61
CA PHE A 101 -0.73 2.39 -18.03
C PHE A 101 0.31 3.42 -17.56
N TRP A 102 0.71 3.37 -16.29
CA TRP A 102 1.70 4.29 -15.75
C TRP A 102 3.11 4.07 -16.31
N THR A 103 3.46 2.86 -16.75
CA THR A 103 4.72 2.62 -17.49
C THR A 103 4.78 3.46 -18.77
N TYR A 104 3.68 3.58 -19.50
CA TYR A 104 3.61 4.48 -20.66
C TYR A 104 3.63 5.96 -20.28
N LEU A 105 2.95 6.35 -19.20
CA LEU A 105 2.96 7.74 -18.73
C LEU A 105 4.36 8.19 -18.26
N TYR A 106 5.13 7.29 -17.65
CA TYR A 106 6.47 7.54 -17.17
C TYR A 106 7.57 7.40 -18.24
N ASN A 107 7.21 7.06 -19.47
CA ASN A 107 8.21 6.90 -20.53
C ASN A 107 9.02 8.20 -20.69
N PRO A 108 10.39 8.14 -20.63
CA PRO A 108 11.22 9.35 -20.64
C PRO A 108 11.14 10.17 -21.92
N GLN A 109 10.82 9.52 -23.05
CA GLN A 109 10.83 10.16 -24.39
C GLN A 109 9.48 10.73 -24.79
N VAL A 110 8.39 9.99 -24.53
CA VAL A 110 7.04 10.32 -25.04
C VAL A 110 5.99 10.35 -23.92
N GLY A 111 6.39 10.13 -22.66
CA GLY A 111 5.46 10.03 -21.55
C GLY A 111 4.87 11.38 -21.14
N LEU A 112 3.55 11.39 -20.95
CA LEU A 112 2.81 12.59 -20.54
C LEU A 112 3.33 13.17 -19.21
N PHE A 113 3.84 12.33 -18.30
CA PHE A 113 4.33 12.76 -17.00
C PHE A 113 5.52 13.73 -17.14
N ASN A 114 6.52 13.38 -17.96
CA ASN A 114 7.66 14.26 -18.25
C ASN A 114 7.21 15.56 -18.92
N TYR A 115 6.26 15.48 -19.85
CA TYR A 115 5.72 16.66 -20.51
C TYR A 115 5.02 17.62 -19.52
N VAL A 116 4.18 17.10 -18.63
CA VAL A 116 3.46 17.91 -17.62
C VAL A 116 4.44 18.52 -16.61
N VAL A 117 5.42 17.76 -16.13
CA VAL A 117 6.40 18.27 -15.15
C VAL A 117 7.26 19.37 -15.78
N ASN A 118 7.75 19.18 -17.02
CA ASN A 118 8.56 20.16 -17.72
C ASN A 118 7.77 21.39 -18.17
N PHE A 119 6.45 21.35 -18.25
CA PHE A 119 5.62 22.52 -18.46
C PHE A 119 5.71 23.53 -17.31
N PHE A 120 5.86 23.05 -16.07
CA PHE A 120 5.98 23.92 -14.89
C PHE A 120 7.42 24.29 -14.56
N TYR A 121 8.35 23.38 -14.80
CA TYR A 121 9.77 23.60 -14.55
C TYR A 121 10.60 22.66 -15.44
N ASP A 122 11.55 23.21 -16.18
CA ASP A 122 12.38 22.44 -17.13
C ASP A 122 13.45 21.64 -16.38
N PHE A 123 13.12 20.40 -16.03
CA PHE A 123 14.04 19.42 -15.47
C PHE A 123 14.79 18.60 -16.54
N GLY A 124 14.52 18.84 -17.83
CA GLY A 124 14.97 17.99 -18.92
C GLY A 124 14.25 16.63 -18.95
N SER A 125 14.82 15.65 -19.62
CA SER A 125 14.28 14.28 -19.59
C SER A 125 14.76 13.55 -18.33
N PHE A 126 13.83 13.12 -17.47
CA PHE A 126 14.12 12.29 -16.32
C PHE A 126 13.38 10.95 -16.42
N ASP A 127 14.02 9.91 -15.93
CA ASP A 127 13.48 8.55 -15.99
C ASP A 127 12.99 8.14 -14.60
N MET A 128 11.66 8.20 -14.42
CA MET A 128 10.99 7.85 -13.17
C MET A 128 11.12 6.36 -12.82
N ILE A 129 11.28 5.49 -13.82
CA ILE A 129 11.34 4.04 -13.62
C ILE A 129 12.78 3.53 -13.71
N GLY A 130 13.59 4.09 -14.61
CA GLY A 130 14.96 3.66 -14.86
C GLY A 130 15.99 4.19 -13.84
N SER A 131 15.65 5.24 -13.06
CA SER A 131 16.50 5.74 -11.99
C SER A 131 16.28 4.96 -10.69
N SER A 132 17.34 4.48 -10.05
CA SER A 132 17.25 3.81 -8.73
C SER A 132 16.74 4.72 -7.61
N GLU A 133 16.92 6.03 -7.74
CA GLU A 133 16.46 7.02 -6.76
C GLU A 133 14.98 7.38 -6.95
N LEU A 134 14.51 7.47 -8.20
CA LEU A 134 13.15 7.88 -8.53
C LEU A 134 12.16 6.71 -8.60
N ALA A 135 12.63 5.51 -8.93
CA ALA A 135 11.75 4.34 -9.06
C ALA A 135 10.94 4.00 -7.79
N PRO A 136 11.45 4.13 -6.54
CA PRO A 136 10.63 3.98 -5.35
C PRO A 136 9.49 5.00 -5.27
N TRP A 137 9.74 6.25 -5.69
CA TRP A 137 8.71 7.30 -5.72
C TRP A 137 7.69 7.07 -6.81
N SER A 138 8.08 6.48 -7.95
CA SER A 138 7.13 6.16 -9.02
C SER A 138 6.03 5.22 -8.51
N ILE A 139 6.37 4.17 -7.76
CA ILE A 139 5.37 3.25 -7.20
C ILE A 139 4.54 3.90 -6.09
N VAL A 140 5.14 4.78 -5.28
CA VAL A 140 4.43 5.55 -4.23
C VAL A 140 3.37 6.46 -4.86
N ILE A 141 3.71 7.19 -5.92
CA ILE A 141 2.79 8.11 -6.61
C ILE A 141 1.63 7.34 -7.23
N VAL A 142 1.91 6.23 -7.92
CA VAL A 142 0.88 5.42 -8.58
C VAL A 142 -0.07 4.80 -7.57
N ASP A 143 0.43 4.21 -6.49
CA ASP A 143 -0.40 3.63 -5.44
C ASP A 143 -1.22 4.72 -4.71
N THR A 144 -0.61 5.87 -4.43
CA THR A 144 -1.31 7.00 -3.84
C THR A 144 -2.45 7.47 -4.75
N TRP A 145 -2.20 7.69 -6.05
CA TRP A 145 -3.22 8.10 -7.01
C TRP A 145 -4.37 7.09 -7.09
N MET A 146 -4.05 5.81 -7.15
CA MET A 146 -5.04 4.75 -7.30
C MET A 146 -5.94 4.60 -6.07
N TRP A 147 -5.37 4.71 -4.86
CA TRP A 147 -6.06 4.31 -3.63
C TRP A 147 -6.41 5.45 -2.68
N THR A 148 -6.01 6.68 -2.95
CA THR A 148 -6.49 7.87 -2.20
C THR A 148 -8.01 7.95 -2.15
N PRO A 149 -8.77 7.61 -3.23
CA PRO A 149 -10.24 7.63 -3.20
C PRO A 149 -10.84 6.73 -2.12
N PHE A 150 -10.22 5.60 -1.82
CA PHE A 150 -10.68 4.70 -0.76
C PHE A 150 -10.62 5.39 0.61
N THR A 151 -9.49 6.00 0.95
CA THR A 151 -9.33 6.76 2.20
C THR A 151 -10.28 7.95 2.25
N MET A 152 -10.40 8.67 1.13
CA MET A 152 -11.35 9.78 0.98
C MET A 152 -12.79 9.36 1.28
N LEU A 153 -13.28 8.25 0.70
CA LEU A 153 -14.66 7.79 0.89
C LEU A 153 -14.95 7.40 2.34
N ILE A 154 -14.03 6.71 3.00
CA ILE A 154 -14.18 6.33 4.40
C ILE A 154 -14.19 7.58 5.30
N CYS A 155 -13.25 8.51 5.07
CA CYS A 155 -13.24 9.79 5.81
C CYS A 155 -14.49 10.62 5.54
N LEU A 156 -14.97 10.65 4.29
CA LEU A 156 -16.20 11.38 3.93
C LEU A 156 -17.43 10.79 4.62
N ALA A 157 -17.53 9.47 4.74
CA ALA A 157 -18.58 8.82 5.51
C ALA A 157 -18.50 9.21 7.00
N GLY A 158 -17.29 9.24 7.57
CA GLY A 158 -17.05 9.72 8.92
C GLY A 158 -17.46 11.19 9.12
N LEU A 159 -17.09 12.08 8.18
CA LEU A 159 -17.48 13.49 8.23
C LEU A 159 -18.99 13.69 8.19
N ARG A 160 -19.70 12.90 7.39
CA ARG A 160 -21.17 12.97 7.26
C ARG A 160 -21.92 12.38 8.45
N SER A 161 -21.25 11.61 9.30
CA SER A 161 -21.84 11.06 10.52
C SER A 161 -21.79 12.05 11.70
N VAL A 162 -21.01 13.13 11.60
CA VAL A 162 -20.90 14.14 12.68
C VAL A 162 -22.19 14.96 12.76
N PRO A 163 -22.86 14.99 13.92
CA PRO A 163 -24.11 15.74 14.08
C PRO A 163 -23.89 17.24 13.94
N ASN A 164 -24.81 17.92 13.22
CA ASN A 164 -24.70 19.37 12.97
C ASN A 164 -24.77 20.21 14.24
N TYR A 165 -25.50 19.76 15.24
CA TYR A 165 -25.67 20.52 16.50
C TYR A 165 -24.32 20.78 17.21
N LEU A 166 -23.29 19.95 16.99
CA LEU A 166 -21.94 20.19 17.55
C LEU A 166 -21.30 21.45 16.95
N TYR A 167 -21.49 21.66 15.65
CA TYR A 167 -21.01 22.87 14.98
C TYR A 167 -21.83 24.10 15.34
N GLU A 168 -23.16 23.97 15.49
CA GLU A 168 -24.04 25.03 15.89
C GLU A 168 -23.70 25.50 17.31
N ALA A 169 -23.50 24.58 18.27
CA ALA A 169 -23.04 24.91 19.61
C ALA A 169 -21.70 25.64 19.62
N ALA A 170 -20.73 25.13 18.83
CA ALA A 170 -19.41 25.77 18.70
C ALA A 170 -19.49 27.19 18.09
N GLU A 171 -20.46 27.45 17.20
CA GLU A 171 -20.72 28.82 16.66
C GLU A 171 -21.31 29.76 17.71
N VAL A 172 -22.20 29.28 18.58
CA VAL A 172 -22.69 30.04 19.72
C VAL A 172 -21.57 30.41 20.68
N ASP A 173 -20.60 29.49 20.90
CA ASP A 173 -19.41 29.71 21.72
C ASP A 173 -18.31 30.53 20.97
N ARG A 174 -18.63 31.06 19.79
CA ARG A 174 -17.69 31.82 18.92
C ARG A 174 -16.39 31.09 18.58
N ALA A 175 -16.41 29.77 18.52
CA ALA A 175 -15.27 28.97 18.13
C ALA A 175 -14.91 29.23 16.65
N SER A 176 -13.64 29.49 16.39
CA SER A 176 -13.12 29.67 15.01
C SER A 176 -13.25 28.37 14.21
N LYS A 177 -13.24 28.45 12.87
CA LYS A 177 -13.29 27.24 12.01
C LYS A 177 -12.12 26.30 12.25
N TRP A 178 -10.94 26.82 12.65
CA TRP A 178 -9.79 26.02 13.04
C TRP A 178 -10.03 25.26 14.35
N GLN A 179 -10.64 25.91 15.34
CA GLN A 179 -11.03 25.24 16.59
C GLN A 179 -12.08 24.17 16.35
N GLN A 180 -13.12 24.46 15.54
CA GLN A 180 -14.12 23.45 15.13
C GLN A 180 -13.44 22.25 14.43
N PHE A 181 -12.44 22.49 13.57
CA PHE A 181 -11.70 21.42 12.91
C PHE A 181 -10.92 20.55 13.90
N ILE A 182 -10.14 21.17 14.81
CA ILE A 182 -9.28 20.43 15.75
C ILE A 182 -10.10 19.70 16.82
N TYR A 183 -11.16 20.33 17.36
CA TYR A 183 -11.87 19.78 18.52
C TYR A 183 -13.14 18.99 18.19
N ILE A 184 -13.71 19.16 16.99
CA ILE A 184 -14.92 18.45 16.58
C ILE A 184 -14.64 17.55 15.38
N THR A 185 -14.19 18.13 14.27
CA THR A 185 -14.08 17.42 12.99
C THR A 185 -12.99 16.34 13.03
N LEU A 186 -11.77 16.71 13.39
CA LEU A 186 -10.63 15.79 13.37
C LEU A 186 -10.80 14.62 14.34
N PRO A 187 -11.20 14.81 15.62
CA PRO A 187 -11.42 13.69 16.54
C PRO A 187 -12.54 12.76 16.06
N SER A 188 -13.61 13.31 15.48
CA SER A 188 -14.74 12.51 14.99
C SER A 188 -14.39 11.67 13.75
N VAL A 189 -13.48 12.16 12.88
CA VAL A 189 -13.07 11.48 11.65
C VAL A 189 -11.86 10.58 11.86
N LEU A 190 -11.07 10.83 12.90
CA LEU A 190 -9.83 10.10 13.17
C LEU A 190 -10.02 8.57 13.22
N PRO A 191 -11.05 8.00 13.88
CA PRO A 191 -11.28 6.56 13.86
C PRO A 191 -11.51 6.00 12.46
N PHE A 192 -12.22 6.73 11.60
CA PHE A 192 -12.46 6.35 10.19
C PHE A 192 -11.18 6.42 9.37
N LEU A 193 -10.38 7.48 9.53
CA LEU A 193 -9.08 7.59 8.88
C LEU A 193 -8.15 6.44 9.28
N LEU A 194 -8.05 6.17 10.58
CA LEU A 194 -7.22 5.09 11.08
C LEU A 194 -7.71 3.72 10.59
N LEU A 195 -9.02 3.49 10.51
CA LEU A 195 -9.58 2.28 9.91
C LEU A 195 -9.20 2.15 8.42
N ALA A 196 -9.31 3.23 7.65
CA ALA A 196 -8.89 3.23 6.25
C ALA A 196 -7.40 2.90 6.10
N LEU A 197 -6.54 3.49 6.93
CA LEU A 197 -5.10 3.24 6.92
C LEU A 197 -4.75 1.81 7.35
N LEU A 198 -5.51 1.19 8.26
CA LEU A 198 -5.33 -0.22 8.61
C LEU A 198 -5.55 -1.13 7.38
N PHE A 199 -6.68 -0.96 6.70
CA PHE A 199 -6.97 -1.74 5.50
C PHE A 199 -5.91 -1.52 4.41
N ARG A 200 -5.54 -0.25 4.16
CA ARG A 200 -4.49 0.08 3.19
C ARG A 200 -3.13 -0.49 3.57
N GLY A 201 -2.77 -0.45 4.85
CA GLY A 201 -1.52 -1.05 5.33
C GLY A 201 -1.43 -2.55 5.05
N ILE A 202 -2.52 -3.28 5.28
CA ILE A 202 -2.61 -4.71 4.98
C ILE A 202 -2.47 -4.96 3.47
N GLU A 203 -3.16 -4.16 2.62
CA GLU A 203 -3.08 -4.30 1.16
C GLU A 203 -1.70 -3.91 0.61
N ASN A 204 -1.10 -2.82 1.07
CA ASN A 204 0.22 -2.37 0.64
C ASN A 204 1.33 -3.36 0.99
N PHE A 205 1.23 -4.03 2.15
CA PHE A 205 2.23 -5.04 2.54
C PHE A 205 2.30 -6.22 1.56
N LYS A 206 1.17 -6.62 0.99
CA LYS A 206 1.07 -7.70 0.00
C LYS A 206 1.01 -7.21 -1.45
N MET A 207 1.23 -5.90 -1.69
CA MET A 207 1.22 -5.32 -3.02
C MET A 207 2.17 -6.07 -3.95
N PHE A 208 1.67 -6.43 -5.14
CA PHE A 208 2.41 -7.24 -6.10
C PHE A 208 2.15 -6.79 -7.55
N ASP A 209 0.90 -6.90 -8.03
CA ASP A 209 0.55 -6.81 -9.45
C ASP A 209 0.99 -5.49 -10.09
N MET A 210 0.60 -4.36 -9.49
CA MET A 210 0.93 -3.03 -9.99
C MET A 210 2.45 -2.82 -10.08
N VAL A 211 3.19 -3.22 -9.04
CA VAL A 211 4.64 -2.97 -8.97
C VAL A 211 5.41 -3.85 -9.96
N VAL A 212 4.95 -5.08 -10.18
CA VAL A 212 5.56 -5.98 -11.17
C VAL A 212 5.39 -5.42 -12.57
N GLU A 213 4.20 -4.95 -12.94
CA GLU A 213 3.94 -4.38 -14.25
C GLU A 213 4.66 -3.04 -14.44
N LEU A 214 4.68 -2.17 -13.44
CA LEU A 214 5.40 -0.91 -13.48
C LEU A 214 6.92 -1.14 -13.55
N LYS A 215 7.45 -2.13 -12.82
CA LYS A 215 8.87 -2.46 -12.72
C LYS A 215 9.41 -3.20 -13.93
N SER A 216 8.60 -3.64 -14.88
CA SER A 216 9.10 -4.38 -16.05
C SER A 216 10.28 -3.68 -16.76
N VAL A 217 10.52 -2.40 -16.43
CA VAL A 217 11.57 -1.54 -16.98
C VAL A 217 12.53 -0.97 -15.91
N GLY A 218 12.27 -1.20 -14.60
CA GLY A 218 13.03 -0.54 -13.51
C GLY A 218 14.35 -1.19 -13.10
N PRO A 219 15.29 -0.43 -12.52
CA PRO A 219 16.63 -0.90 -12.18
C PRO A 219 16.64 -1.79 -10.93
N GLY A 220 17.28 -2.95 -11.07
CA GLY A 220 17.80 -3.77 -9.96
C GLY A 220 16.79 -4.12 -8.88
N SER A 221 17.15 -3.85 -7.62
CA SER A 221 16.39 -4.21 -6.42
C SER A 221 15.70 -3.02 -5.73
N ALA A 222 15.81 -1.80 -6.27
CA ALA A 222 15.33 -0.57 -5.62
C ALA A 222 13.82 -0.56 -5.35
N THR A 223 13.03 -1.24 -6.18
CA THR A 223 11.58 -1.36 -6.06
C THR A 223 11.11 -2.78 -5.73
N GLU A 224 12.01 -3.66 -5.33
CA GLU A 224 11.67 -5.05 -5.05
C GLU A 224 11.07 -5.19 -3.66
N LEU A 225 9.74 -5.20 -3.58
CA LEU A 225 9.02 -5.46 -2.34
C LEU A 225 9.22 -6.90 -1.84
N ALA A 226 9.00 -7.13 -0.55
CA ALA A 226 9.08 -8.46 0.06
C ALA A 226 8.15 -9.48 -0.60
N SER A 227 6.95 -9.07 -1.02
CA SER A 227 5.99 -9.87 -1.78
C SER A 227 6.52 -10.33 -3.13
N ILE A 228 7.23 -9.44 -3.86
CA ILE A 228 7.85 -9.75 -5.16
C ILE A 228 9.01 -10.73 -4.97
N ASN A 229 9.85 -10.51 -3.94
CA ASN A 229 10.94 -11.42 -3.61
C ASN A 229 10.40 -12.82 -3.22
N LEU A 230 9.33 -12.87 -2.43
CA LEU A 230 8.66 -14.13 -2.08
C LEU A 230 8.22 -14.90 -3.33
N LYS A 231 7.54 -14.24 -4.28
CA LYS A 231 7.10 -14.85 -5.55
C LYS A 231 8.30 -15.40 -6.33
N ARG A 232 9.39 -14.64 -6.43
CA ARG A 232 10.59 -15.05 -7.15
C ARG A 232 11.23 -16.28 -6.52
N GLU A 233 11.39 -16.34 -5.19
CA GLU A 233 11.96 -17.51 -4.52
C GLU A 233 11.04 -18.73 -4.60
N ALA A 234 9.69 -18.53 -4.60
CA ALA A 234 8.70 -19.60 -4.66
C ALA A 234 8.54 -20.20 -6.06
N PHE A 235 8.35 -19.35 -7.09
CA PHE A 235 7.87 -19.78 -8.41
C PHE A 235 8.95 -19.73 -9.51
N GLU A 236 9.98 -18.90 -9.35
CA GLU A 236 11.09 -18.85 -10.32
C GLU A 236 12.23 -19.77 -9.88
N LYS A 237 12.57 -19.77 -8.59
CA LYS A 237 13.62 -20.61 -8.02
C LYS A 237 13.12 -21.92 -7.41
N TRP A 238 11.82 -22.12 -7.35
CA TRP A 238 11.16 -23.36 -6.89
C TRP A 238 11.57 -23.80 -5.47
N LYS A 239 12.05 -22.88 -4.64
CA LYS A 239 12.47 -23.16 -3.25
C LYS A 239 11.28 -23.19 -2.30
N THR A 240 10.38 -24.15 -2.46
CA THR A 240 9.09 -24.21 -1.78
C THR A 240 9.24 -24.16 -0.25
N GLY A 241 10.14 -24.95 0.34
CA GLY A 241 10.33 -24.94 1.78
C GLY A 241 10.82 -23.61 2.34
N TYR A 242 11.80 -22.99 1.65
CA TYR A 242 12.35 -21.67 2.01
C TYR A 242 11.32 -20.55 1.85
N SER A 243 10.63 -20.51 0.72
CA SER A 243 9.63 -19.48 0.44
C SER A 243 8.40 -19.63 1.35
N SER A 244 8.02 -20.86 1.73
CA SER A 244 6.98 -21.07 2.73
C SER A 244 7.38 -20.52 4.10
N ALA A 245 8.62 -20.70 4.55
CA ALA A 245 9.10 -20.07 5.79
C ALA A 245 9.09 -18.54 5.71
N PHE A 246 9.48 -17.97 4.56
CA PHE A 246 9.42 -16.53 4.34
C PHE A 246 7.96 -16.03 4.33
N ALA A 247 7.03 -16.73 3.68
CA ALA A 247 5.60 -16.41 3.71
C ALA A 247 5.02 -16.41 5.13
N VAL A 248 5.40 -17.39 5.96
CA VAL A 248 4.98 -17.44 7.38
C VAL A 248 5.53 -16.25 8.15
N ILE A 249 6.79 -15.87 7.95
CA ILE A 249 7.38 -14.68 8.59
C ILE A 249 6.60 -13.42 8.18
N LEU A 250 6.33 -13.24 6.88
CA LEU A 250 5.54 -12.11 6.39
C LEU A 250 4.13 -12.10 6.98
N PHE A 251 3.48 -13.27 7.07
CA PHE A 251 2.15 -13.40 7.66
C PHE A 251 2.17 -12.99 9.14
N VAL A 252 3.14 -13.47 9.93
CA VAL A 252 3.27 -13.11 11.35
C VAL A 252 3.56 -11.62 11.51
N THR A 253 4.38 -11.04 10.63
CA THR A 253 4.70 -9.60 10.65
C THR A 253 3.45 -8.74 10.41
N ILE A 254 2.65 -9.05 9.38
CA ILE A 254 1.45 -8.25 9.08
C ILE A 254 0.36 -8.47 10.12
N PHE A 255 0.23 -9.70 10.63
CA PHE A 255 -0.72 -10.02 11.69
C PHE A 255 -0.36 -9.31 12.99
N GLY A 256 0.93 -9.30 13.35
CA GLY A 256 1.46 -8.56 14.50
C GLY A 256 1.22 -7.06 14.37
N PHE A 257 1.57 -6.48 13.21
CA PHE A 257 1.31 -5.07 12.91
C PHE A 257 -0.18 -4.72 13.03
N GLY A 258 -1.06 -5.53 12.42
CA GLY A 258 -2.50 -5.31 12.47
C GLY A 258 -3.06 -5.36 13.88
N ASN A 259 -2.63 -6.33 14.71
CA ASN A 259 -3.07 -6.42 16.10
C ASN A 259 -2.61 -5.23 16.95
N VAL A 260 -1.32 -4.85 16.85
CA VAL A 260 -0.78 -3.68 17.57
C VAL A 260 -1.54 -2.41 17.16
N TYR A 261 -1.80 -2.26 15.86
CA TYR A 261 -2.55 -1.12 15.34
C TYR A 261 -3.98 -1.07 15.87
N VAL A 262 -4.71 -2.20 15.86
CA VAL A 262 -6.08 -2.30 16.39
C VAL A 262 -6.11 -2.03 17.90
N LEU A 263 -5.17 -2.57 18.66
CA LEU A 263 -5.06 -2.29 20.09
C LEU A 263 -4.81 -0.79 20.35
N SER A 264 -3.98 -0.14 19.53
CA SER A 264 -3.79 1.32 19.60
C SER A 264 -5.07 2.10 19.32
N LEU A 265 -5.91 1.62 18.37
CA LEU A 265 -7.22 2.23 18.05
C LEU A 265 -8.23 2.15 19.19
N ILE A 266 -8.20 1.07 19.96
CA ILE A 266 -9.14 0.86 21.09
C ILE A 266 -8.82 1.84 22.24
N HIS A 267 -7.61 2.37 22.31
CA HIS A 267 -7.17 3.28 23.38
C HIS A 267 -7.26 4.77 22.99
N ILE A 268 -7.71 5.08 21.76
CA ILE A 268 -7.99 6.44 21.27
C ILE A 268 -9.50 6.72 21.37
#